data_199a95e958f083ef723ac496ecd3b05c
#
_entry.id   199a95e958f083ef723ac496ecd3b05c
#
_cell.length_a   1.000
_cell.length_b   1.000
_cell.length_c   1.000
_cell.angle_alpha   90.00
_cell.angle_beta   90.00
_cell.angle_gamma   90.00
#
_symmetry.space_group_name_H-M   'P 1'
#
loop_
_entity.id
_entity.type
_entity.pdbx_description
1 polymer ?
#
loop_
_entity_poly.entity_id
_entity_poly.type
_entity_poly.pdbx_seq_one_letter_code
_entity_poly.pdbx_strand_id
1 'polypeptide(L)'
;MTRPRKNPEKTKRAAAHPKRPGELCKAAPGTFAPVVDLRRCEGKADCAEVCPYDVFEIGAIDDAVYRALPVMNRLKLWAHGKRIAHTPRADACQACGLCVVACPEHAIVLAPVTPR
;
A
#
# COMPACT_ATOMS: atom_id res chain seq x y z
N MET A 1 3.52 -14.28 3.71
CA MET A 1 3.04 -13.13 2.92
C MET A 1 2.81 -13.55 1.48
N THR A 2 1.89 -12.93 0.81
CA THR A 2 1.55 -13.26 -0.57
C THR A 2 1.70 -12.04 -1.48
N ARG A 3 2.07 -12.29 -2.74
CA ARG A 3 2.07 -11.29 -3.80
C ARG A 3 0.90 -11.58 -4.74
N PRO A 4 -0.20 -10.85 -4.63
CA PRO A 4 -1.33 -11.04 -5.53
C PRO A 4 -0.94 -10.80 -6.99
N ARG A 5 -1.66 -11.45 -7.91
CA ARG A 5 -1.46 -11.22 -9.34
C ARG A 5 -1.76 -9.76 -9.69
N LYS A 6 -0.98 -9.24 -10.62
CA LYS A 6 -1.26 -7.90 -11.16
C LYS A 6 -2.60 -7.91 -11.90
N ASN A 7 -3.35 -6.82 -11.73
CA ASN A 7 -4.65 -6.65 -12.38
C ASN A 7 -4.58 -5.47 -13.35
N PRO A 8 -4.46 -5.72 -14.67
CA PRO A 8 -4.32 -4.64 -15.65
C PRO A 8 -5.49 -3.66 -15.67
N GLU A 9 -6.70 -4.14 -15.43
CA GLU A 9 -7.88 -3.27 -15.40
C GLU A 9 -7.87 -2.31 -14.22
N LYS A 10 -7.50 -2.81 -13.04
CA LYS A 10 -7.34 -1.95 -11.86
C LYS A 10 -6.21 -0.94 -12.07
N THR A 11 -5.13 -1.36 -12.71
CA THR A 11 -4.01 -0.47 -13.04
C THR A 11 -4.46 0.64 -13.98
N LYS A 12 -5.22 0.33 -15.02
CA LYS A 12 -5.79 1.32 -15.94
C LYS A 12 -6.69 2.32 -15.22
N ARG A 13 -7.57 1.85 -14.37
CA ARG A 13 -8.48 2.72 -13.61
C ARG A 13 -7.71 3.64 -12.68
N ALA A 14 -6.72 3.12 -11.99
CA ALA A 14 -5.88 3.92 -11.10
C ALA A 14 -5.06 4.95 -11.88
N ALA A 15 -4.52 4.57 -13.04
CA ALA A 15 -3.76 5.48 -13.88
C ALA A 15 -4.59 6.66 -14.40
N ALA A 16 -5.88 6.42 -14.66
CA ALA A 16 -6.80 7.46 -15.14
C ALA A 16 -7.44 8.27 -14.02
N HIS A 17 -7.17 7.94 -12.76
CA HIS A 17 -7.82 8.60 -11.63
C HIS A 17 -7.37 10.06 -11.50
N PRO A 18 -8.31 11.03 -11.37
CA PRO A 18 -7.97 12.45 -11.36
C PRO A 18 -7.15 12.89 -10.15
N LYS A 19 -7.17 12.13 -9.07
CA LYS A 19 -6.41 12.43 -7.85
C LYS A 19 -5.11 11.65 -7.72
N ARG A 20 -4.68 10.95 -8.78
CA ARG A 20 -3.45 10.18 -8.76
C ARG A 20 -2.22 11.08 -8.60
N PRO A 21 -1.41 10.90 -7.54
CA PRO A 21 -0.11 11.58 -7.45
C PRO A 21 0.94 10.87 -8.33
N GLY A 22 2.01 11.57 -8.67
CA GLY A 22 3.15 10.96 -9.37
C GLY A 22 2.84 10.42 -10.76
N GLU A 23 2.10 11.17 -11.56
CA GLU A 23 1.50 10.72 -12.82
C GLU A 23 2.41 9.97 -13.80
N LEU A 24 3.69 10.26 -13.81
CA LEU A 24 4.58 9.74 -14.83
C LEU A 24 5.70 8.83 -14.28
N CYS A 25 5.57 8.34 -13.07
CA CYS A 25 6.58 7.49 -12.44
C CYS A 25 8.00 8.10 -12.50
N LYS A 26 8.10 9.39 -12.24
CA LYS A 26 9.34 10.14 -12.51
C LYS A 26 10.41 10.06 -11.43
N ALA A 27 10.08 9.57 -10.25
CA ALA A 27 11.04 9.49 -9.18
C ALA A 27 11.95 8.27 -9.36
N ALA A 28 13.23 8.45 -9.08
CA ALA A 28 14.16 7.32 -9.03
C ALA A 28 13.76 6.36 -7.91
N PRO A 29 14.00 5.05 -8.05
CA PRO A 29 13.72 4.11 -6.97
C PRO A 29 14.38 4.55 -5.65
N GLY A 30 13.64 4.42 -4.55
CA GLY A 30 14.13 4.81 -3.23
C GLY A 30 14.04 6.30 -2.88
N THR A 31 13.54 7.14 -3.78
CA THR A 31 13.32 8.58 -3.50
C THR A 31 12.07 8.79 -2.67
N PHE A 32 11.01 8.07 -3.00
CA PHE A 32 9.76 8.06 -2.24
C PHE A 32 9.44 6.63 -1.82
N ALA A 33 8.62 6.51 -0.78
CA ALA A 33 8.11 5.22 -0.35
C ALA A 33 6.64 5.35 0.03
N PRO A 34 5.83 4.30 -0.20
CA PRO A 34 4.47 4.30 0.28
C PRO A 34 4.45 4.09 1.80
N VAL A 35 3.62 4.86 2.47
CA VAL A 35 3.37 4.72 3.91
C VAL A 35 1.94 4.22 4.08
N VAL A 36 1.79 3.07 4.71
CA VAL A 36 0.49 2.45 4.94
C VAL A 36 -0.02 2.82 6.32
N ASP A 37 -1.20 3.43 6.37
CA ASP A 37 -1.88 3.72 7.63
C ASP A 37 -2.59 2.45 8.10
N LEU A 38 -2.05 1.80 9.11
CA LEU A 38 -2.59 0.55 9.65
C LEU A 38 -3.97 0.70 10.27
N ARG A 39 -4.39 1.92 10.60
CA ARG A 39 -5.73 2.18 11.09
C ARG A 39 -6.78 2.10 10.00
N ARG A 40 -6.37 2.26 8.74
CA ARG A 40 -7.26 2.24 7.57
C ARG A 40 -7.09 1.00 6.70
N CYS A 41 -5.91 0.39 6.72
CA CYS A 41 -5.63 -0.78 5.88
C CYS A 41 -6.45 -2.00 6.32
N GLU A 42 -7.12 -2.63 5.36
CA GLU A 42 -7.92 -3.85 5.59
C GLU A 42 -7.37 -5.07 4.85
N GLY A 43 -6.19 -4.96 4.27
CA GLY A 43 -5.55 -6.08 3.58
C GLY A 43 -6.23 -6.51 2.29
N LYS A 44 -6.92 -5.60 1.61
CA LYS A 44 -7.68 -5.92 0.38
C LYS A 44 -6.84 -6.14 -0.87
N ALA A 45 -5.53 -5.91 -0.79
CA ALA A 45 -4.57 -6.23 -1.84
C ALA A 45 -4.63 -5.34 -3.10
N ASP A 46 -5.51 -4.34 -3.20
CA ASP A 46 -5.56 -3.47 -4.38
C ASP A 46 -4.22 -2.81 -4.69
N CYS A 47 -3.51 -2.35 -3.65
CA CYS A 47 -2.19 -1.75 -3.81
C CYS A 47 -1.18 -2.72 -4.44
N ALA A 48 -1.18 -3.99 -4.00
CA ALA A 48 -0.29 -5.01 -4.54
C ALA A 48 -0.64 -5.38 -5.98
N GLU A 49 -1.94 -5.36 -6.31
CA GLU A 49 -2.41 -5.70 -7.65
C GLU A 49 -2.06 -4.65 -8.70
N VAL A 50 -1.88 -3.39 -8.31
CA VAL A 50 -1.61 -2.29 -9.26
C VAL A 50 -0.15 -1.84 -9.26
N CYS A 51 0.66 -2.18 -8.27
CA CYS A 51 2.05 -1.73 -8.20
C CYS A 51 2.92 -2.47 -9.21
N PRO A 52 3.49 -1.78 -10.23
CA PRO A 52 4.31 -2.45 -11.23
C PRO A 52 5.69 -2.86 -10.73
N TYR A 53 6.09 -2.41 -9.54
CA TYR A 53 7.44 -2.64 -8.99
C TYR A 53 7.46 -3.65 -7.85
N ASP A 54 6.36 -4.35 -7.61
CA ASP A 54 6.23 -5.38 -6.55
C ASP A 54 6.63 -4.88 -5.15
N VAL A 55 6.30 -3.64 -4.83
CA VAL A 55 6.62 -3.05 -3.53
C VAL A 55 5.87 -3.76 -2.39
N PHE A 56 4.64 -4.18 -2.64
CA PHE A 56 3.73 -4.67 -1.60
C PHE A 56 3.62 -6.18 -1.53
N GLU A 57 3.44 -6.68 -0.32
CA GLU A 57 2.99 -8.05 -0.06
C GLU A 57 1.89 -8.01 1.01
N ILE A 58 0.88 -8.84 0.86
CA ILE A 58 -0.21 -8.93 1.83
C ILE A 58 0.06 -10.09 2.76
N GLY A 59 0.00 -9.83 4.05
CA GLY A 59 0.25 -10.86 5.05
C GLY A 59 -0.24 -10.47 6.43
N ALA A 60 -0.05 -11.36 7.39
CA ALA A 60 -0.48 -11.14 8.76
C ALA A 60 0.24 -9.94 9.38
N ILE A 61 -0.49 -9.20 10.21
CA ILE A 61 0.11 -8.14 11.02
C ILE A 61 0.94 -8.75 12.13
N ASP A 62 2.05 -8.12 12.48
CA ASP A 62 2.84 -8.50 13.65
C ASP A 62 2.04 -8.29 14.94
N ASP A 63 2.10 -9.24 15.86
CA ASP A 63 1.32 -9.21 17.12
C ASP A 63 1.60 -7.96 17.94
N ALA A 64 2.85 -7.54 18.04
CA ALA A 64 3.21 -6.35 18.82
C ALA A 64 2.57 -5.09 18.22
N VAL A 65 2.58 -4.98 16.90
CA VAL A 65 1.95 -3.87 16.18
C VAL A 65 0.43 -3.91 16.35
N TYR A 66 -0.16 -5.10 16.24
CA TYR A 66 -1.60 -5.31 16.41
C TYR A 66 -2.08 -4.86 17.80
N ARG A 67 -1.36 -5.27 18.85
CA ARG A 67 -1.70 -4.89 20.23
C ARG A 67 -1.59 -3.41 20.50
N ALA A 68 -0.74 -2.71 19.77
CA ALA A 68 -0.56 -1.27 19.90
C ALA A 68 -1.67 -0.46 19.24
N LEU A 69 -2.51 -1.08 18.41
CA LEU A 69 -3.62 -0.39 17.74
C LEU A 69 -4.80 -0.16 18.70
N PRO A 70 -5.59 0.90 18.47
CA PRO A 70 -6.84 1.11 19.22
C PRO A 70 -7.80 -0.08 19.09
N VAL A 71 -8.63 -0.30 20.09
CA VAL A 71 -9.54 -1.45 20.15
C VAL A 71 -10.42 -1.58 18.91
N MET A 72 -10.97 -0.47 18.43
CA MET A 72 -11.83 -0.49 17.25
C MET A 72 -11.08 -0.95 16.01
N ASN A 73 -9.83 -0.51 15.85
CA ASN A 73 -8.98 -0.95 14.74
C ASN A 73 -8.63 -2.43 14.85
N ARG A 74 -8.39 -2.93 16.06
CA ARG A 74 -8.13 -4.36 16.29
C ARG A 74 -9.32 -5.21 15.91
N LEU A 75 -10.53 -4.80 16.28
CA LEU A 75 -11.77 -5.49 15.89
C LEU A 75 -11.93 -5.54 14.37
N LYS A 76 -11.71 -4.43 13.71
CA LYS A 76 -11.81 -4.33 12.25
C LYS A 76 -10.82 -5.27 11.57
N LEU A 77 -9.56 -5.26 11.99
CA LEU A 77 -8.54 -6.14 11.45
C LEU A 77 -8.86 -7.60 11.72
N TRP A 78 -9.33 -7.92 12.92
CA TRP A 78 -9.72 -9.26 13.26
C TRP A 78 -10.83 -9.79 12.33
N ALA A 79 -11.83 -8.95 12.05
CA ALA A 79 -12.93 -9.30 11.15
C ALA A 79 -12.45 -9.55 9.71
N HIS A 80 -11.34 -8.92 9.30
CA HIS A 80 -10.75 -9.06 7.97
C HIS A 80 -9.54 -10.00 7.93
N GLY A 81 -9.37 -10.86 8.94
CA GLY A 81 -8.33 -11.89 8.97
C GLY A 81 -6.96 -11.41 9.41
N LYS A 82 -6.86 -10.26 10.05
CA LYS A 82 -5.59 -9.67 10.54
C LYS A 82 -4.53 -9.51 9.44
N ARG A 83 -4.94 -9.16 8.24
CA ARG A 83 -4.05 -8.94 7.11
C ARG A 83 -3.81 -7.47 6.85
N ILE A 84 -2.59 -7.13 6.53
CA ILE A 84 -2.20 -5.77 6.13
C ILE A 84 -1.29 -5.82 4.91
N ALA A 85 -1.12 -4.66 4.28
CA ALA A 85 -0.12 -4.50 3.24
C ALA A 85 1.24 -4.22 3.89
N HIS A 86 2.22 -5.07 3.60
CA HIS A 86 3.61 -4.86 3.96
C HIS A 86 4.36 -4.26 2.77
N THR A 87 5.42 -3.53 3.02
CA THR A 87 6.22 -2.90 1.99
C THR A 87 7.68 -3.40 2.03
N PRO A 88 7.92 -4.71 1.84
CA PRO A 88 9.27 -5.26 1.98
C PRO A 88 10.25 -4.75 0.93
N ARG A 89 9.73 -4.25 -0.19
CA ARG A 89 10.55 -3.69 -1.28
C ARG A 89 10.23 -2.21 -1.51
N ALA A 90 10.07 -1.45 -0.41
CA ALA A 90 9.76 -0.03 -0.49
C ALA A 90 10.79 0.77 -1.30
N ASP A 91 12.05 0.31 -1.32
CA ASP A 91 13.13 0.91 -2.09
C ASP A 91 12.95 0.79 -3.61
N ALA A 92 12.06 -0.08 -4.07
CA ALA A 92 11.72 -0.20 -5.49
C ALA A 92 10.64 0.80 -5.94
N CYS A 93 10.02 1.54 -5.02
CA CYS A 93 8.96 2.49 -5.33
C CYS A 93 9.46 3.63 -6.20
N GLN A 94 8.73 3.93 -7.29
CA GLN A 94 9.04 5.03 -8.20
C GLN A 94 7.99 6.14 -8.16
N ALA A 95 7.20 6.20 -7.10
CA ALA A 95 6.23 7.26 -6.86
C ALA A 95 5.15 7.40 -7.94
N CYS A 96 4.75 6.30 -8.58
CA CYS A 96 3.73 6.35 -9.65
C CYS A 96 2.33 6.69 -9.14
N GLY A 97 2.06 6.55 -7.85
CA GLY A 97 0.79 6.93 -7.24
C GLY A 97 -0.38 5.98 -7.48
N LEU A 98 -0.20 4.88 -8.19
CA LEU A 98 -1.29 3.94 -8.49
C LEU A 98 -1.89 3.33 -7.22
N CYS A 99 -1.04 2.92 -6.27
CA CYS A 99 -1.49 2.34 -5.01
C CYS A 99 -2.32 3.32 -4.18
N VAL A 100 -1.96 4.61 -4.22
CA VAL A 100 -2.66 5.64 -3.44
C VAL A 100 -4.13 5.73 -3.83
N VAL A 101 -4.43 5.75 -5.12
CA VAL A 101 -5.80 5.88 -5.61
C VAL A 101 -6.53 4.54 -5.72
N ALA A 102 -5.79 3.42 -5.81
CA ALA A 102 -6.39 2.09 -5.88
C ALA A 102 -6.91 1.61 -4.53
N CYS A 103 -6.34 2.07 -3.42
CA CYS A 103 -6.76 1.64 -2.09
C CYS A 103 -8.13 2.24 -1.75
N PRO A 104 -9.20 1.42 -1.59
CA PRO A 104 -10.53 1.94 -1.29
C PRO A 104 -10.62 2.56 0.10
N GLU A 105 -9.71 2.20 1.00
CA GLU A 105 -9.68 2.72 2.37
C GLU A 105 -8.82 3.99 2.51
N HIS A 106 -8.21 4.46 1.43
CA HIS A 106 -7.29 5.61 1.42
C HIS A 106 -6.19 5.48 2.48
N ALA A 107 -5.64 4.28 2.62
CA ALA A 107 -4.66 3.96 3.66
C ALA A 107 -3.22 4.27 3.26
N ILE A 108 -2.96 4.68 2.02
CA ILE A 108 -1.61 4.81 1.49
C ILE A 108 -1.34 6.23 1.04
N VAL A 109 -0.19 6.76 1.47
CA VAL A 109 0.35 8.03 0.98
C VAL A 109 1.79 7.80 0.54
N LEU A 110 2.26 8.60 -0.41
CA LEU A 110 3.67 8.60 -0.79
C LEU A 110 4.40 9.66 0.04
N ALA A 111 5.53 9.27 0.62
CA ALA A 111 6.34 10.17 1.41
C ALA A 111 7.80 10.11 0.93
N PRO A 112 8.52 11.23 0.95
CA PRO A 112 9.94 11.21 0.61
C PRO A 112 10.72 10.40 1.65
N VAL A 113 11.70 9.63 1.16
CA VAL A 113 12.60 8.89 2.03
C VAL A 113 13.67 9.87 2.51
N THR A 114 13.76 10.05 3.83
CA THR A 114 14.74 10.96 4.41
C THR A 114 16.11 10.30 4.39
N PRO A 115 17.12 10.87 3.72
CA PRO A 115 18.47 10.33 3.79
C PRO A 115 19.03 10.49 5.21
N ARG A 116 19.76 9.48 5.63
CA ARG A 116 20.42 9.50 6.93
C ARG A 116 21.87 9.94 6.80
#